data_e6ed29cd8d248ea9cf948ca6f91aa883
#
_entry.id   e6ed29cd8d248ea9cf948ca6f91aa883
#
_cell.length_a   1.000
_cell.length_b   1.000
_cell.length_c   1.000
_cell.angle_alpha   90.00
_cell.angle_beta   90.00
_cell.angle_gamma   90.00
#
_symmetry.space_group_name_H-M   'P 1'
#
loop_
_entity.id
_entity.type
_entity.pdbx_description
1 polymer ?
#
loop_
_entity_poly.entity_id
_entity_poly.type
_entity_poly.pdbx_seq_one_letter_code
_entity_poly.pdbx_strand_id
1 'polypeptide(L)'
;MLYNSNVIPYDRVTRSAWSQMKQQCVNGELISTYAESYQTIETTWATWKKLYPDSKVVSTETGMARDYMEYPYGDYRENKDITFEVAFENDTLHPKERLYGVINKGKAKCYRFNNFKGGVRIINDTVFEKNIIVVGSERDNFITAFENPSNTKFFPATNKLPGLFRDGDNNVYDAFGYCVDGGKKGERLTPMNGFMAFWFGWYAFYPDVTWQ
;
A
#
# COMPACT_ATOMS: atom_id res chain seq x y z
N MET A 1 -16.67 3.50 14.90
CA MET A 1 -16.54 4.98 14.89
C MET A 1 -15.98 5.40 13.53
N LEU A 2 -16.33 6.60 13.06
CA LEU A 2 -15.76 7.21 11.85
C LEU A 2 -15.01 8.49 12.22
N TYR A 3 -13.88 8.74 11.57
CA TYR A 3 -13.11 9.96 11.69
C TYR A 3 -12.41 10.27 10.36
N ASN A 4 -12.53 11.48 9.85
CA ASN A 4 -12.02 11.86 8.53
C ASN A 4 -12.49 10.90 7.43
N SER A 5 -13.78 10.56 7.42
CA SER A 5 -14.39 9.60 6.48
C SER A 5 -13.70 8.21 6.43
N ASN A 6 -12.97 7.85 7.48
CA ASN A 6 -12.30 6.56 7.63
C ASN A 6 -12.83 5.81 8.86
N VAL A 7 -12.87 4.48 8.75
CA VAL A 7 -13.27 3.62 9.86
C VAL A 7 -12.18 3.60 10.93
N ILE A 8 -12.57 3.84 12.18
CA ILE A 8 -11.72 3.69 13.36
C ILE A 8 -12.21 2.45 14.11
N PRO A 9 -11.58 1.29 13.93
CA PRO A 9 -11.88 0.09 14.70
C PRO A 9 -11.51 0.26 16.17
N TYR A 10 -12.11 -0.56 17.03
CA TYR A 10 -11.72 -0.66 18.44
C TYR A 10 -11.49 -2.13 18.82
N ASP A 11 -10.56 -2.38 19.72
CA ASP A 11 -10.41 -3.69 20.31
C ASP A 11 -11.42 -3.90 21.45
N ARG A 12 -11.83 -5.14 21.66
CA ARG A 12 -12.87 -5.48 22.64
C ARG A 12 -12.32 -5.63 24.05
N VAL A 13 -11.02 -5.81 24.21
CA VAL A 13 -10.38 -6.04 25.51
C VAL A 13 -10.18 -4.73 26.25
N THR A 14 -9.47 -3.80 25.63
CA THR A 14 -9.13 -2.50 26.24
C THR A 14 -10.10 -1.38 25.81
N ARG A 15 -10.95 -1.63 24.81
CA ARG A 15 -11.82 -0.64 24.15
C ARG A 15 -11.03 0.52 23.52
N SER A 16 -9.77 0.30 23.25
CA SER A 16 -8.93 1.28 22.58
C SER A 16 -9.29 1.41 21.11
N ALA A 17 -9.31 2.64 20.60
CA ALA A 17 -9.65 2.96 19.22
C ALA A 17 -8.37 3.15 18.40
N TRP A 18 -8.33 2.53 17.20
CA TRP A 18 -7.14 2.43 16.37
C TRP A 18 -7.33 3.12 15.02
N SER A 19 -6.47 4.06 14.68
CA SER A 19 -6.46 4.67 13.36
C SER A 19 -5.61 3.84 12.40
N GLN A 20 -6.24 3.30 11.37
CA GLN A 20 -5.54 2.59 10.30
C GLN A 20 -4.59 3.52 9.53
N MET A 21 -5.02 4.75 9.25
CA MET A 21 -4.20 5.74 8.56
C MET A 21 -2.96 6.15 9.37
N LYS A 22 -3.06 6.28 10.70
CA LYS A 22 -1.94 6.60 11.58
C LYS A 22 -1.19 5.36 12.07
N GLN A 23 -1.79 4.16 11.90
CA GLN A 23 -1.29 2.89 12.45
C GLN A 23 -1.02 2.98 13.96
N GLN A 24 -1.87 3.71 14.65
CA GLN A 24 -1.71 4.05 16.06
C GLN A 24 -3.03 4.04 16.79
N CYS A 25 -2.97 3.66 18.06
CA CYS A 25 -4.09 3.85 18.97
C CYS A 25 -4.29 5.34 19.23
N VAL A 26 -5.49 5.83 18.98
CA VAL A 26 -5.83 7.27 19.06
C VAL A 26 -6.74 7.62 20.23
N ASN A 27 -7.30 6.62 20.91
CA ASN A 27 -8.11 6.82 22.11
C ASN A 27 -8.20 5.51 22.92
N GLY A 28 -8.30 5.61 24.22
CA GLY A 28 -8.46 4.48 25.15
C GLY A 28 -7.18 4.17 25.92
N GLU A 29 -7.16 3.01 26.57
CA GLU A 29 -6.07 2.58 27.45
C GLU A 29 -4.69 2.54 26.76
N LEU A 30 -4.66 2.12 25.48
CA LEU A 30 -3.44 1.96 24.70
C LEU A 30 -3.08 3.20 23.86
N ILE A 31 -3.63 4.38 24.20
CA ILE A 31 -3.38 5.62 23.43
C ILE A 31 -1.88 5.83 23.17
N SER A 32 -1.53 6.25 21.95
CA SER A 32 -0.18 6.47 21.45
C SER A 32 0.65 5.21 21.19
N THR A 33 0.14 4.01 21.48
CA THR A 33 0.79 2.76 21.07
C THR A 33 0.67 2.58 19.55
N TYR A 34 1.76 2.16 18.90
CA TYR A 34 1.73 1.81 17.48
C TYR A 34 1.25 0.37 17.27
N ALA A 35 0.47 0.17 16.22
CA ALA A 35 0.06 -1.16 15.80
C ALA A 35 1.24 -1.91 15.18
N GLU A 36 1.31 -3.22 15.40
CA GLU A 36 2.19 -4.09 14.62
C GLU A 36 1.70 -4.09 13.16
N SER A 37 2.61 -3.81 12.24
CA SER A 37 2.27 -3.64 10.83
C SER A 37 2.87 -4.77 9.99
N TYR A 38 2.06 -5.31 9.08
CA TYR A 38 2.49 -6.32 8.12
C TYR A 38 2.46 -5.73 6.71
N GLN A 39 3.48 -6.05 5.92
CA GLN A 39 3.47 -5.68 4.50
C GLN A 39 2.31 -6.37 3.79
N THR A 40 1.49 -5.59 3.10
CA THR A 40 0.41 -6.07 2.25
C THR A 40 0.61 -5.61 0.82
N ILE A 41 0.17 -6.41 -0.14
CA ILE A 41 0.14 -6.04 -1.55
C ILE A 41 -1.32 -5.96 -1.99
N GLU A 42 -1.76 -4.76 -2.37
CA GLU A 42 -3.05 -4.56 -3.01
C GLU A 42 -2.86 -4.67 -4.53
N THR A 43 -3.59 -5.59 -5.15
CA THR A 43 -3.52 -5.82 -6.59
C THR A 43 -4.81 -6.46 -7.11
N THR A 44 -4.92 -6.70 -8.43
CA THR A 44 -6.02 -7.47 -8.99
C THR A 44 -5.85 -8.97 -8.75
N TRP A 45 -6.96 -9.69 -8.65
CA TRP A 45 -6.92 -11.16 -8.57
C TRP A 45 -6.18 -11.79 -9.76
N ALA A 46 -6.34 -11.25 -10.95
CA ALA A 46 -5.66 -11.72 -12.16
C ALA A 46 -4.13 -11.61 -12.01
N THR A 47 -3.62 -10.49 -11.50
CA THR A 47 -2.20 -10.31 -11.21
C THR A 47 -1.74 -11.24 -10.10
N TRP A 48 -2.47 -11.31 -8.99
CA TRP A 48 -2.11 -12.16 -7.87
C TRP A 48 -1.98 -13.63 -8.27
N LYS A 49 -2.99 -14.17 -8.97
CA LYS A 49 -2.97 -15.55 -9.45
C LYS A 49 -1.81 -15.85 -10.40
N LYS A 50 -1.39 -14.84 -11.18
CA LYS A 50 -0.23 -14.97 -12.07
C LYS A 50 1.09 -15.02 -11.30
N LEU A 51 1.22 -14.26 -10.23
CA LEU A 51 2.44 -14.21 -9.39
C LEU A 51 2.52 -15.38 -8.41
N TYR A 52 1.38 -15.77 -7.82
CA TYR A 52 1.27 -16.79 -6.77
C TYR A 52 0.12 -17.75 -7.07
N PRO A 53 0.26 -18.64 -8.07
CA PRO A 53 -0.84 -19.50 -8.56
C PRO A 53 -1.37 -20.49 -7.51
N ASP A 54 -0.56 -20.87 -6.54
CA ASP A 54 -0.92 -21.83 -5.48
C ASP A 54 -1.59 -21.16 -4.27
N SER A 55 -1.92 -19.88 -4.37
CA SER A 55 -2.58 -19.14 -3.28
C SER A 55 -3.97 -19.67 -3.00
N LYS A 56 -4.30 -19.75 -1.71
CA LYS A 56 -5.67 -19.98 -1.26
C LYS A 56 -6.44 -18.67 -1.22
N VAL A 57 -7.71 -18.70 -1.56
CA VAL A 57 -8.64 -17.56 -1.55
C VAL A 57 -9.74 -17.82 -0.54
N VAL A 58 -10.18 -16.76 0.14
CA VAL A 58 -11.36 -16.85 1.02
C VAL A 58 -12.59 -17.20 0.16
N SER A 59 -13.32 -18.22 0.56
CA SER A 59 -14.54 -18.66 -0.13
C SER A 59 -15.65 -17.62 0.02
N THR A 60 -16.50 -17.54 -1.01
CA THR A 60 -17.78 -16.82 -0.95
C THR A 60 -18.88 -17.60 -0.21
N GLU A 61 -18.64 -18.87 0.09
CA GLU A 61 -19.57 -19.73 0.85
C GLU A 61 -19.49 -19.40 2.34
N THR A 62 -20.07 -18.30 2.74
CA THR A 62 -20.02 -17.79 4.13
C THR A 62 -21.25 -18.17 4.95
N GLY A 63 -22.23 -18.86 4.36
CA GLY A 63 -23.53 -19.12 4.97
C GLY A 63 -24.47 -17.90 5.01
N MET A 64 -24.05 -16.76 4.43
CA MET A 64 -24.88 -15.57 4.31
C MET A 64 -25.33 -15.39 2.87
N ALA A 65 -26.61 -15.07 2.66
CA ALA A 65 -27.17 -14.72 1.35
C ALA A 65 -26.71 -13.29 0.99
N ARG A 66 -25.57 -13.20 0.31
CA ARG A 66 -25.00 -11.92 -0.15
C ARG A 66 -24.34 -12.11 -1.51
N ASP A 67 -24.55 -11.16 -2.42
CA ASP A 67 -23.78 -11.09 -3.66
C ASP A 67 -22.41 -10.43 -3.36
N TYR A 68 -21.35 -11.23 -3.37
CA TYR A 68 -19.97 -10.77 -3.19
C TYR A 68 -19.34 -10.26 -4.48
N MET A 69 -20.00 -10.40 -5.63
CA MET A 69 -19.51 -9.92 -6.92
C MET A 69 -19.94 -8.48 -7.20
N GLU A 70 -20.97 -7.99 -6.52
CA GLU A 70 -21.45 -6.63 -6.64
C GLU A 70 -20.67 -5.68 -5.74
N TYR A 71 -20.22 -4.54 -6.30
CA TYR A 71 -19.62 -3.49 -5.51
C TYR A 71 -20.71 -2.72 -4.74
N PRO A 72 -20.74 -2.75 -3.41
CA PRO A 72 -21.90 -2.32 -2.62
C PRO A 72 -22.08 -0.80 -2.53
N TYR A 73 -21.14 -0.01 -3.05
CA TYR A 73 -21.14 1.45 -2.93
C TYR A 73 -21.40 2.17 -4.25
N GLY A 74 -21.92 1.46 -5.28
CA GLY A 74 -22.26 2.04 -6.58
C GLY A 74 -21.12 2.78 -7.23
N ASP A 75 -21.32 4.05 -7.60
CA ASP A 75 -20.38 4.93 -8.27
C ASP A 75 -19.40 5.67 -7.32
N TYR A 76 -19.34 5.24 -6.05
CA TYR A 76 -18.53 5.93 -5.03
C TYR A 76 -17.08 6.17 -5.43
N ARG A 77 -16.50 5.31 -6.27
CA ARG A 77 -15.11 5.45 -6.71
C ARG A 77 -14.93 6.51 -7.79
N GLU A 78 -15.96 6.77 -8.56
CA GLU A 78 -15.95 7.68 -9.71
C GLU A 78 -16.40 9.09 -9.35
N ASN A 79 -17.35 9.23 -8.39
CA ASN A 79 -17.81 10.53 -7.93
C ASN A 79 -16.81 11.22 -6.97
N LYS A 80 -16.96 12.55 -6.79
CA LYS A 80 -16.05 13.33 -5.92
C LYS A 80 -16.54 13.45 -4.47
N ASP A 81 -17.74 12.96 -4.17
CA ASP A 81 -18.37 13.18 -2.87
C ASP A 81 -17.67 12.37 -1.77
N ILE A 82 -17.28 13.03 -0.71
CA ILE A 82 -16.76 12.39 0.50
C ILE A 82 -17.94 12.25 1.46
N THR A 83 -18.28 11.01 1.86
CA THR A 83 -19.51 10.71 2.59
C THR A 83 -19.61 11.40 3.94
N PHE A 84 -18.48 11.59 4.63
CA PHE A 84 -18.42 12.22 5.95
C PHE A 84 -17.36 13.30 5.96
N GLU A 85 -17.52 14.29 6.84
CA GLU A 85 -16.58 15.40 7.00
C GLU A 85 -15.14 14.94 7.20
N VAL A 86 -14.21 15.69 6.62
CA VAL A 86 -12.77 15.54 6.77
C VAL A 86 -12.17 16.84 7.30
N ALA A 87 -11.14 16.73 8.15
CA ALA A 87 -10.52 17.88 8.79
C ALA A 87 -9.78 18.80 7.81
N PHE A 88 -9.27 18.23 6.73
CA PHE A 88 -8.54 18.94 5.68
C PHE A 88 -8.99 18.41 4.32
N GLU A 89 -9.16 19.33 3.37
CA GLU A 89 -9.51 19.03 1.98
C GLU A 89 -8.42 19.53 1.04
N ASN A 90 -8.25 18.82 -0.07
CA ASN A 90 -7.32 19.18 -1.13
C ASN A 90 -7.82 18.62 -2.46
N ASP A 91 -8.02 19.50 -3.42
CA ASP A 91 -8.60 19.22 -4.74
C ASP A 91 -7.56 19.09 -5.86
N THR A 92 -6.25 19.08 -5.53
CA THR A 92 -5.18 18.92 -6.52
C THR A 92 -5.24 17.60 -7.27
N LEU A 93 -5.79 16.58 -6.63
CA LEU A 93 -6.07 15.27 -7.24
C LEU A 93 -7.55 14.92 -7.05
N HIS A 94 -8.04 13.94 -7.83
CA HIS A 94 -9.36 13.38 -7.57
C HIS A 94 -9.39 12.80 -6.15
N PRO A 95 -10.39 13.12 -5.29
CA PRO A 95 -10.38 12.71 -3.88
C PRO A 95 -10.27 11.19 -3.69
N LYS A 96 -10.77 10.41 -4.65
CA LYS A 96 -10.70 8.95 -4.64
C LYS A 96 -9.64 8.37 -5.58
N GLU A 97 -8.67 9.19 -6.02
CA GLU A 97 -7.47 8.64 -6.63
C GLU A 97 -6.72 7.79 -5.61
N ARG A 98 -6.35 6.56 -6.01
CA ARG A 98 -5.60 5.63 -5.16
C ARG A 98 -4.12 5.94 -5.25
N LEU A 99 -3.50 6.20 -4.10
CA LEU A 99 -2.07 6.42 -3.98
C LEU A 99 -1.47 5.44 -2.98
N TYR A 100 -0.26 4.98 -3.28
CA TYR A 100 0.56 4.26 -2.32
C TYR A 100 1.33 5.27 -1.48
N GLY A 101 1.09 5.30 -0.18
CA GLY A 101 1.79 6.19 0.73
C GLY A 101 2.76 5.43 1.62
N VAL A 102 3.96 5.96 1.75
CA VAL A 102 4.96 5.56 2.75
C VAL A 102 4.83 6.49 3.94
N ILE A 103 4.78 5.94 5.14
CA ILE A 103 4.62 6.71 6.37
C ILE A 103 5.78 6.50 7.34
N ASN A 104 6.11 7.56 8.07
CA ASN A 104 7.07 7.52 9.19
C ASN A 104 6.76 8.64 10.18
N LYS A 105 6.51 8.28 11.45
CA LYS A 105 6.36 9.23 12.57
C LYS A 105 5.48 10.44 12.26
N GLY A 106 4.27 10.20 11.73
CA GLY A 106 3.29 11.26 11.44
C GLY A 106 3.53 12.03 10.14
N LYS A 107 4.48 11.61 9.30
CA LYS A 107 4.70 12.14 7.94
C LYS A 107 4.33 11.10 6.91
N ALA A 108 3.90 11.56 5.72
CA ALA A 108 3.60 10.69 4.59
C ALA A 108 4.19 11.24 3.29
N LYS A 109 4.59 10.34 2.39
CA LYS A 109 4.88 10.64 0.99
C LYS A 109 4.17 9.62 0.10
N CYS A 110 3.45 10.10 -0.90
CA CYS A 110 2.61 9.28 -1.76
C CYS A 110 3.15 9.14 -3.17
N TYR A 111 2.79 8.02 -3.82
CA TYR A 111 3.17 7.68 -5.19
C TYR A 111 1.92 7.30 -5.98
N ARG A 112 1.77 7.92 -7.17
CA ARG A 112 0.66 7.71 -8.08
C ARG A 112 0.94 6.54 -9.02
N PHE A 113 -0.09 5.78 -9.37
CA PHE A 113 0.01 4.74 -10.41
C PHE A 113 0.49 5.27 -11.76
N ASN A 114 0.16 6.52 -12.06
CA ASN A 114 0.58 7.18 -13.31
C ASN A 114 2.10 7.17 -13.54
N ASN A 115 2.90 7.09 -12.47
CA ASN A 115 4.36 7.02 -12.55
C ASN A 115 4.88 5.63 -12.96
N PHE A 116 4.01 4.61 -12.94
CA PHE A 116 4.35 3.21 -13.18
C PHE A 116 3.70 2.66 -14.46
N LYS A 117 3.51 3.52 -15.49
CA LYS A 117 2.99 3.12 -16.80
C LYS A 117 3.99 2.28 -17.58
N GLY A 118 3.48 1.37 -18.43
CA GLY A 118 4.28 0.57 -19.36
C GLY A 118 4.91 -0.68 -18.77
N GLY A 119 4.45 -1.15 -17.60
CA GLY A 119 4.93 -2.35 -16.92
C GLY A 119 5.59 -2.04 -15.58
N VAL A 120 6.42 -2.96 -15.08
CA VAL A 120 7.13 -2.75 -13.80
C VAL A 120 8.13 -1.61 -13.96
N ARG A 121 8.06 -0.64 -13.06
CA ARG A 121 9.00 0.47 -12.95
C ARG A 121 9.55 0.57 -11.54
N ILE A 122 10.74 1.13 -11.44
CA ILE A 122 11.43 1.40 -10.17
C ILE A 122 11.74 2.89 -10.10
N ILE A 123 11.32 3.52 -8.99
CA ILE A 123 11.65 4.89 -8.64
C ILE A 123 12.65 4.83 -7.49
N ASN A 124 13.81 5.45 -7.63
CA ASN A 124 14.72 5.70 -6.51
C ASN A 124 14.34 7.03 -5.88
N ASP A 125 14.22 7.04 -4.58
CA ASP A 125 13.84 8.23 -3.83
C ASP A 125 14.55 8.28 -2.47
N THR A 126 14.56 9.45 -1.86
CA THR A 126 14.99 9.64 -0.48
C THR A 126 13.80 10.17 0.32
N VAL A 127 13.31 9.36 1.26
CA VAL A 127 12.12 9.67 2.05
C VAL A 127 12.44 9.49 3.53
N PHE A 128 12.18 10.53 4.32
CA PHE A 128 12.44 10.53 5.77
C PHE A 128 13.89 10.13 6.08
N GLU A 129 14.85 10.70 5.34
CA GLU A 129 16.31 10.45 5.49
C GLU A 129 16.75 9.02 5.12
N LYS A 130 15.87 8.23 4.49
CA LYS A 130 16.20 6.89 4.00
C LYS A 130 16.18 6.86 2.49
N ASN A 131 17.21 6.25 1.89
CA ASN A 131 17.16 5.87 0.49
C ASN A 131 16.24 4.68 0.34
N ILE A 132 15.30 4.77 -0.60
CA ILE A 132 14.31 3.75 -0.88
C ILE A 132 14.19 3.47 -2.37
N ILE A 133 13.63 2.33 -2.68
CA ILE A 133 13.06 2.06 -4.00
C ILE A 133 11.55 1.90 -3.87
N VAL A 134 10.83 2.46 -4.83
CA VAL A 134 9.39 2.21 -5.00
C VAL A 134 9.21 1.44 -6.31
N VAL A 135 8.63 0.27 -6.21
CA VAL A 135 8.43 -0.65 -7.33
C VAL A 135 6.94 -0.76 -7.60
N GLY A 136 6.53 -0.56 -8.83
CA GLY A 136 5.11 -0.62 -9.17
C GLY A 136 4.83 -0.90 -10.64
N SER A 137 3.58 -1.19 -10.93
CA SER A 137 3.03 -1.37 -12.27
C SER A 137 1.57 -0.93 -12.27
N GLU A 138 1.25 0.08 -13.09
CA GLU A 138 -0.13 0.50 -13.31
C GLU A 138 -0.94 -0.64 -13.94
N ARG A 139 -0.38 -1.31 -14.96
CA ARG A 139 -1.03 -2.42 -15.65
C ARG A 139 -1.36 -3.58 -14.72
N ASP A 140 -0.42 -3.95 -13.84
CA ASP A 140 -0.56 -5.08 -12.92
C ASP A 140 -1.15 -4.63 -11.55
N ASN A 141 -1.45 -3.34 -11.41
CA ASN A 141 -2.17 -2.69 -10.31
C ASN A 141 -1.54 -2.97 -8.93
N PHE A 142 -0.23 -2.74 -8.79
CA PHE A 142 0.45 -2.79 -7.50
C PHE A 142 1.51 -1.71 -7.37
N ILE A 143 1.78 -1.28 -6.15
CA ILE A 143 2.95 -0.49 -5.76
C ILE A 143 3.43 -1.01 -4.40
N THR A 144 4.74 -1.11 -4.23
CA THR A 144 5.41 -1.50 -2.98
C THR A 144 6.72 -0.73 -2.84
N ALA A 145 7.27 -0.63 -1.63
CA ALA A 145 8.51 0.08 -1.39
C ALA A 145 9.44 -0.64 -0.42
N PHE A 146 10.74 -0.47 -0.62
CA PHE A 146 11.78 -1.09 0.20
C PHE A 146 12.90 -0.10 0.52
N GLU A 147 13.54 -0.28 1.66
CA GLU A 147 14.77 0.42 1.98
C GLU A 147 15.88 0.04 1.00
N ASN A 148 16.70 1.02 0.64
CA ASN A 148 17.84 0.84 -0.26
C ASN A 148 19.09 1.56 0.31
N PRO A 149 19.57 1.19 1.51
CA PRO A 149 20.63 1.93 2.19
C PRO A 149 21.94 1.99 1.39
N SER A 150 22.22 0.98 0.59
CA SER A 150 23.42 0.92 -0.27
C SER A 150 23.27 1.62 -1.60
N ASN A 151 22.11 2.26 -1.86
CA ASN A 151 21.78 2.91 -3.12
C ASN A 151 22.01 1.99 -4.34
N THR A 152 21.68 0.71 -4.17
CA THR A 152 21.79 -0.31 -5.22
C THR A 152 20.89 0.05 -6.39
N LYS A 153 21.40 -0.13 -7.61
CA LYS A 153 20.59 0.04 -8.82
C LYS A 153 19.73 -1.18 -9.07
N PHE A 154 18.42 -0.93 -9.24
CA PHE A 154 17.44 -1.95 -9.58
C PHE A 154 16.86 -1.72 -10.98
N PHE A 155 16.47 -2.81 -11.62
CA PHE A 155 15.91 -2.85 -12.97
C PHE A 155 14.68 -3.76 -13.00
N PRO A 156 13.71 -3.54 -13.91
CA PRO A 156 12.64 -4.50 -14.12
C PRO A 156 13.19 -5.88 -14.48
N ALA A 157 12.63 -6.94 -13.90
CA ALA A 157 12.94 -8.30 -14.33
C ALA A 157 12.05 -8.69 -15.52
N THR A 158 12.61 -9.39 -16.48
CA THR A 158 11.89 -9.92 -17.64
C THR A 158 11.69 -11.42 -17.49
N ASN A 159 10.42 -11.87 -17.62
CA ASN A 159 10.03 -13.29 -17.76
C ASN A 159 10.42 -14.26 -16.61
N LYS A 160 10.56 -13.78 -15.37
CA LYS A 160 10.94 -14.64 -14.23
C LYS A 160 9.93 -14.59 -13.07
N LEU A 161 8.64 -14.77 -13.35
CA LEU A 161 7.63 -14.82 -12.29
C LEU A 161 7.98 -15.87 -11.21
N PRO A 162 7.73 -15.56 -9.92
CA PRO A 162 7.12 -14.35 -9.36
C PRO A 162 8.04 -13.14 -9.26
N GLY A 163 9.26 -13.20 -9.79
CA GLY A 163 10.21 -12.09 -9.79
C GLY A 163 9.75 -10.92 -10.65
N LEU A 164 9.83 -9.70 -10.11
CA LEU A 164 9.34 -8.47 -10.72
C LEU A 164 10.47 -7.49 -11.05
N PHE A 165 11.53 -7.49 -10.25
CA PHE A 165 12.67 -6.60 -10.42
C PHE A 165 13.96 -7.32 -10.00
N ARG A 166 15.12 -6.80 -10.42
CA ARG A 166 16.43 -7.35 -10.13
C ARG A 166 17.45 -6.27 -9.80
N ASP A 167 18.49 -6.62 -9.03
CA ASP A 167 19.67 -5.77 -8.84
C ASP A 167 20.70 -5.93 -9.98
N GLY A 168 21.81 -5.21 -9.87
CA GLY A 168 22.90 -5.27 -10.83
C GLY A 168 23.61 -6.61 -10.92
N ASP A 169 23.57 -7.42 -9.85
CA ASP A 169 24.16 -8.75 -9.75
C ASP A 169 23.19 -9.86 -10.20
N ASN A 170 22.06 -9.48 -10.82
CA ASN A 170 21.00 -10.38 -11.30
C ASN A 170 20.26 -11.15 -10.18
N ASN A 171 20.31 -10.71 -8.93
CA ASN A 171 19.40 -11.23 -7.93
C ASN A 171 17.98 -10.71 -8.22
N VAL A 172 17.01 -11.61 -8.33
CA VAL A 172 15.63 -11.31 -8.75
C VAL A 172 14.71 -11.34 -7.53
N TYR A 173 13.88 -10.32 -7.39
CA TYR A 173 13.02 -10.09 -6.22
C TYR A 173 11.55 -10.12 -6.62
N ASP A 174 10.72 -10.67 -5.74
CA ASP A 174 9.26 -10.67 -5.87
C ASP A 174 8.60 -9.40 -5.29
N ALA A 175 7.27 -9.35 -5.29
CA ALA A 175 6.49 -8.22 -4.79
C ALA A 175 6.66 -7.95 -3.28
N PHE A 176 7.07 -8.94 -2.50
CA PHE A 176 7.35 -8.82 -1.07
C PHE A 176 8.82 -8.51 -0.76
N GLY A 177 9.65 -8.39 -1.79
CA GLY A 177 11.08 -8.15 -1.66
C GLY A 177 11.91 -9.38 -1.35
N TYR A 178 11.35 -10.60 -1.44
CA TYR A 178 12.16 -11.81 -1.34
C TYR A 178 12.96 -12.04 -2.61
N CYS A 179 14.24 -12.34 -2.45
CA CYS A 179 15.07 -12.78 -3.55
C CYS A 179 14.67 -14.21 -3.92
N VAL A 180 14.08 -14.36 -5.10
CA VAL A 180 13.56 -15.65 -5.60
C VAL A 180 14.54 -16.37 -6.53
N ASP A 181 15.54 -15.65 -7.08
CA ASP A 181 16.60 -16.20 -7.95
C ASP A 181 17.87 -15.35 -7.83
N GLY A 182 19.03 -15.99 -7.94
CA GLY A 182 20.34 -15.36 -7.83
C GLY A 182 21.12 -15.76 -6.59
N GLY A 183 22.26 -15.10 -6.38
CA GLY A 183 23.18 -15.40 -5.27
C GLY A 183 22.63 -15.09 -3.88
N LYS A 184 21.64 -14.20 -3.80
CA LYS A 184 20.95 -13.79 -2.56
C LYS A 184 19.62 -14.52 -2.34
N LYS A 185 19.37 -15.63 -3.01
CA LYS A 185 18.10 -16.36 -2.92
C LYS A 185 17.73 -16.66 -1.46
N GLY A 186 16.51 -16.28 -1.07
CA GLY A 186 16.00 -16.40 0.30
C GLY A 186 16.19 -15.16 1.17
N GLU A 187 17.08 -14.23 0.80
CA GLU A 187 17.18 -12.93 1.46
C GLU A 187 15.96 -12.05 1.13
N ARG A 188 15.72 -11.07 1.98
CA ARG A 188 14.59 -10.13 1.80
C ARG A 188 15.04 -8.70 1.98
N LEU A 189 14.61 -7.84 1.08
CA LEU A 189 14.72 -6.39 1.26
C LEU A 189 13.82 -5.95 2.42
N THR A 190 14.28 -4.97 3.20
CA THR A 190 13.49 -4.39 4.28
C THR A 190 12.32 -3.60 3.71
N PRO A 191 11.06 -4.00 3.95
CA PRO A 191 9.92 -3.27 3.42
C PRO A 191 9.78 -1.91 4.13
N MET A 192 9.38 -0.90 3.36
CA MET A 192 8.91 0.35 3.92
C MET A 192 7.50 0.17 4.50
N ASN A 193 7.21 0.93 5.56
CA ASN A 193 5.86 0.99 6.08
C ASN A 193 4.99 1.83 5.13
N GLY A 194 4.17 1.17 4.33
CA GLY A 194 3.33 1.82 3.33
C GLY A 194 2.11 0.99 2.94
N PHE A 195 1.08 1.67 2.46
CA PHE A 195 -0.19 1.06 2.04
C PHE A 195 -0.91 1.94 1.02
N MET A 196 -1.97 1.38 0.41
CA MET A 196 -2.85 2.08 -0.54
C MET A 196 -3.99 2.75 0.20
N ALA A 197 -4.26 4.02 -0.13
CA ALA A 197 -5.48 4.71 0.30
C ALA A 197 -5.91 5.74 -0.75
N PHE A 198 -7.13 6.26 -0.63
CA PHE A 198 -7.61 7.37 -1.42
C PHE A 198 -6.93 8.68 -1.04
N TRP A 199 -6.78 9.59 -2.01
CA TRP A 199 -6.16 10.88 -1.80
C TRP A 199 -6.76 11.66 -0.63
N PHE A 200 -8.08 11.72 -0.52
CA PHE A 200 -8.74 12.41 0.59
C PHE A 200 -8.31 11.87 1.96
N GLY A 201 -8.11 10.55 2.09
CA GLY A 201 -7.63 9.95 3.32
C GLY A 201 -6.19 10.36 3.64
N TRP A 202 -5.32 10.36 2.63
CA TRP A 202 -3.94 10.82 2.82
C TRP A 202 -3.90 12.26 3.32
N TYR A 203 -4.60 13.18 2.64
CA TYR A 203 -4.56 14.59 2.99
C TYR A 203 -5.25 14.88 4.32
N ALA A 204 -6.36 14.23 4.62
CA ALA A 204 -7.08 14.42 5.88
C ALA A 204 -6.29 14.02 7.13
N PHE A 205 -5.38 13.05 7.02
CA PHE A 205 -4.55 12.58 8.13
C PHE A 205 -3.13 13.13 8.13
N TYR A 206 -2.63 13.56 6.97
CA TYR A 206 -1.28 14.08 6.73
C TYR A 206 -1.36 15.34 5.85
N PRO A 207 -1.72 16.51 6.42
CA PRO A 207 -1.91 17.73 5.61
C PRO A 207 -0.67 18.18 4.85
N ASP A 208 0.52 17.85 5.37
CA ASP A 208 1.82 18.15 4.74
C ASP A 208 2.29 17.02 3.79
N VAL A 209 1.40 16.09 3.41
CA VAL A 209 1.73 15.00 2.52
C VAL A 209 2.19 15.52 1.16
N THR A 210 3.33 15.00 0.72
CA THR A 210 3.81 15.24 -0.64
C THR A 210 3.52 14.02 -1.52
N TRP A 211 3.46 14.23 -2.82
CA TRP A 211 3.24 13.14 -3.77
C TRP A 211 4.08 13.31 -5.04
N GLN A 212 4.33 12.21 -5.69
CA GLN A 212 5.04 12.11 -6.96
C GLN A 212 4.20 11.35 -7.97
#